data_3c0a8f8f9ec82f216188d8807327e4a3
#
_entry.id   3c0a8f8f9ec82f216188d8807327e4a3
#
_cell.length_a   1.000
_cell.length_b   1.000
_cell.length_c   1.000
_cell.angle_alpha   90.00
_cell.angle_beta   90.00
_cell.angle_gamma   90.00
#
_symmetry.space_group_name_H-M   'P 1'
#
loop_
_entity.id
_entity.type
_entity.pdbx_description
1 polymer ?
#
loop_
_entity_poly.entity_id
_entity_poly.type
_entity_poly.pdbx_seq_one_letter_code
_entity_poly.pdbx_strand_id
1 'polypeptide(L)'
;MNRASDIAIFVLFILALTASACTDTEQFRVNGEIAGKETMNLRVTYYSAGGVKTLVTAARDGKFEFFGSSQQPTLVEITDYEYRPLARLYASNGETFDIKVDRSEPLKADITGNDITERWSSFLRDNADVLQAGGVPANEAIARYVAGHGTDIVSSLLLLTAYDASGNAMEADSLLSLIAPEGRPSGILDGYNMMLQRLVAETATDTIRPFYYEYRDTARLLDPADRPVTIIAFTDDASKDYETVADSLEKAVAKSRAVFDLRAIGTLGFSYSDTIRRSTGRLPGGLSARGVERLGIPSLPYYIVVDSAGVQYYRGEYLRRVQEVADSLSKTR
;
A
#
# COMPACT_ATOMS: atom_id res chain seq x y z
N MET A 1 68.55 8.28 -23.38
CA MET A 1 67.12 8.10 -23.12
C MET A 1 66.95 6.79 -22.37
N ASN A 2 66.60 6.86 -21.07
CA ASN A 2 66.70 5.71 -20.16
C ASN A 2 65.44 4.82 -20.21
N ARG A 3 65.55 3.68 -20.94
CA ARG A 3 64.50 2.65 -20.97
C ARG A 3 64.06 2.14 -19.56
N ALA A 4 64.95 2.23 -18.59
CA ALA A 4 64.63 1.85 -17.19
C ALA A 4 63.67 2.82 -16.48
N SER A 5 63.70 4.11 -16.82
CA SER A 5 62.80 5.12 -16.27
C SER A 5 61.40 4.99 -16.82
N ASP A 6 61.25 4.66 -18.10
CA ASP A 6 59.96 4.50 -18.77
C ASP A 6 59.22 3.25 -18.27
N ILE A 7 59.95 2.17 -17.98
CA ILE A 7 59.40 0.93 -17.43
C ILE A 7 58.94 1.15 -15.98
N ALA A 8 59.70 1.90 -15.17
CA ALA A 8 59.33 2.22 -13.77
C ALA A 8 58.07 3.08 -13.70
N ILE A 9 57.89 4.04 -14.61
CA ILE A 9 56.69 4.89 -14.68
C ILE A 9 55.48 4.05 -15.13
N PHE A 10 55.68 3.13 -16.08
CA PHE A 10 54.59 2.27 -16.55
C PHE A 10 54.13 1.26 -15.47
N VAL A 11 55.06 0.69 -14.71
CA VAL A 11 54.74 -0.20 -13.57
C VAL A 11 54.05 0.55 -12.45
N LEU A 12 54.47 1.81 -12.15
CA LEU A 12 53.83 2.67 -11.16
C LEU A 12 52.38 3.03 -11.59
N PHE A 13 52.13 3.25 -12.87
CA PHE A 13 50.82 3.56 -13.41
C PHE A 13 49.88 2.35 -13.38
N ILE A 14 50.37 1.12 -13.62
CA ILE A 14 49.60 -0.11 -13.49
C ILE A 14 49.29 -0.41 -12.02
N LEU A 15 50.24 -0.16 -11.07
CA LEU A 15 50.01 -0.31 -9.62
C LEU A 15 48.97 0.69 -9.10
N ALA A 16 48.93 1.91 -9.66
CA ALA A 16 47.93 2.92 -9.28
C ALA A 16 46.50 2.57 -9.78
N LEU A 17 46.38 1.87 -10.91
CA LEU A 17 45.10 1.42 -11.47
C LEU A 17 44.51 0.22 -10.73
N THR A 18 45.32 -0.58 -10.03
CA THR A 18 44.84 -1.72 -9.24
C THR A 18 44.41 -1.35 -7.81
N ALA A 19 44.70 -0.15 -7.34
CA ALA A 19 44.31 0.32 -6.00
C ALA A 19 42.87 0.87 -5.91
N SER A 20 42.15 0.95 -7.03
CA SER A 20 40.82 1.60 -7.08
C SER A 20 39.63 0.63 -7.10
N ALA A 21 39.81 -0.67 -6.90
CA ALA A 21 38.75 -1.66 -7.01
C ALA A 21 38.69 -2.61 -5.80
N CYS A 22 38.86 -2.14 -4.59
CA CYS A 22 38.31 -2.80 -3.43
C CYS A 22 36.90 -2.25 -3.21
N THR A 23 35.93 -2.72 -3.95
CA THR A 23 34.56 -2.69 -3.51
C THR A 23 34.51 -3.59 -2.27
N ASP A 24 34.24 -3.01 -1.12
CA ASP A 24 34.00 -3.78 0.10
C ASP A 24 32.73 -4.62 -0.14
N THR A 25 32.94 -5.90 -0.49
CA THR A 25 31.85 -6.83 -0.83
C THR A 25 31.03 -7.22 0.39
N GLU A 26 31.40 -6.78 1.59
CA GLU A 26 30.70 -7.08 2.83
C GLU A 26 29.71 -6.02 3.25
N GLN A 27 29.69 -4.87 2.54
CA GLN A 27 28.82 -3.74 2.85
C GLN A 27 28.21 -3.16 1.57
N PHE A 28 27.04 -2.58 1.69
CA PHE A 28 26.51 -1.65 0.69
C PHE A 28 26.84 -0.22 1.11
N ARG A 29 27.00 0.65 0.12
CA ARG A 29 27.29 2.07 0.32
C ARG A 29 26.17 2.93 -0.24
N VAL A 30 25.83 3.98 0.48
CA VAL A 30 24.85 4.97 0.03
C VAL A 30 25.44 6.35 0.12
N ASN A 31 25.46 7.06 -0.98
CA ASN A 31 25.76 8.49 -1.09
C ASN A 31 24.48 9.24 -1.35
N GLY A 32 24.24 10.34 -0.69
CA GLY A 32 23.02 11.09 -0.88
C GLY A 32 23.19 12.60 -0.89
N GLU A 33 22.28 13.25 -1.60
CA GLU A 33 22.17 14.70 -1.64
C GLU A 33 20.71 15.10 -1.40
N ILE A 34 20.50 15.97 -0.40
CA ILE A 34 19.19 16.56 -0.07
C ILE A 34 19.15 17.96 -0.66
N ALA A 35 18.11 18.29 -1.39
CA ALA A 35 17.90 19.63 -1.92
C ALA A 35 17.89 20.69 -0.81
N GLY A 36 18.36 21.91 -1.12
CA GLY A 36 18.41 23.02 -0.16
C GLY A 36 19.62 23.07 0.74
N LYS A 37 20.58 22.13 0.62
CA LYS A 37 21.84 22.10 1.38
C LYS A 37 21.68 22.15 2.91
N GLU A 38 20.62 21.55 3.41
CA GLU A 38 20.34 21.53 4.85
C GLU A 38 21.34 20.64 5.61
N THR A 39 21.65 21.05 6.84
CA THR A 39 22.37 20.19 7.79
C THR A 39 21.36 19.58 8.74
N MET A 40 21.25 18.24 8.72
CA MET A 40 20.25 17.52 9.52
C MET A 40 20.72 16.11 9.86
N ASN A 41 20.15 15.54 10.91
CA ASN A 41 20.33 14.13 11.24
C ASN A 41 19.34 13.28 10.44
N LEU A 42 19.84 12.17 9.94
CA LEU A 42 19.09 11.17 9.23
C LEU A 42 19.10 9.87 10.03
N ARG A 43 18.01 9.16 10.00
CA ARG A 43 17.88 7.80 10.51
C ARG A 43 17.81 6.84 9.35
N VAL A 44 18.61 5.79 9.41
CA VAL A 44 18.60 4.70 8.42
C VAL A 44 18.22 3.42 9.12
N THR A 45 17.20 2.75 8.62
CA THR A 45 16.70 1.49 9.18
C THR A 45 16.75 0.40 8.11
N TYR A 46 17.28 -0.77 8.45
CA TYR A 46 17.32 -1.94 7.56
C TYR A 46 17.41 -3.24 8.35
N TYR A 47 17.13 -4.37 7.71
CA TYR A 47 17.25 -5.69 8.32
C TYR A 47 18.65 -6.26 8.14
N SER A 48 19.16 -6.91 9.18
CA SER A 48 20.44 -7.63 9.19
C SER A 48 20.29 -8.92 9.97
N ALA A 49 21.30 -9.78 9.99
CA ALA A 49 21.29 -11.09 10.65
C ALA A 49 20.80 -11.11 12.11
N GLY A 50 20.86 -10.01 12.81
CA GLY A 50 20.39 -9.86 14.20
C GLY A 50 19.06 -9.17 14.36
N GLY A 51 18.31 -8.91 13.27
CA GLY A 51 17.05 -8.17 13.27
C GLY A 51 17.16 -6.77 12.66
N VAL A 52 16.27 -5.87 13.05
CA VAL A 52 16.26 -4.48 12.57
C VAL A 52 17.46 -3.71 13.11
N LYS A 53 18.27 -3.17 12.22
CA LYS A 53 19.32 -2.21 12.53
C LYS A 53 18.87 -0.79 12.27
N THR A 54 19.22 0.09 13.18
CA THR A 54 19.06 1.54 13.01
C THR A 54 20.40 2.21 13.21
N LEU A 55 20.80 3.03 12.26
CA LEU A 55 21.96 3.90 12.38
C LEU A 55 21.54 5.36 12.18
N VAL A 56 22.32 6.28 12.72
CA VAL A 56 22.14 7.72 12.54
C VAL A 56 23.33 8.24 11.78
N THR A 57 23.08 8.97 10.71
CA THR A 57 24.08 9.72 9.96
C THR A 57 23.66 11.18 9.86
N ALA A 58 24.60 12.08 9.53
CA ALA A 58 24.29 13.49 9.37
C ALA A 58 24.45 13.90 7.90
N ALA A 59 23.45 14.57 7.37
CA ALA A 59 23.62 15.37 6.17
C ALA A 59 24.33 16.69 6.57
N ARG A 60 25.38 17.06 5.83
CA ARG A 60 26.10 18.32 5.96
C ARG A 60 26.11 19.01 4.60
N ASP A 61 25.66 20.24 4.56
CA ASP A 61 25.45 20.95 3.28
C ASP A 61 24.63 20.12 2.28
N GLY A 62 23.63 19.38 2.78
CA GLY A 62 22.78 18.49 2.04
C GLY A 62 23.37 17.14 1.67
N LYS A 63 24.67 16.88 1.89
CA LYS A 63 25.34 15.64 1.53
C LYS A 63 25.46 14.69 2.71
N PHE A 64 25.20 13.40 2.45
CA PHE A 64 25.37 12.35 3.43
C PHE A 64 25.96 11.09 2.81
N GLU A 65 26.57 10.29 3.64
CA GLU A 65 27.10 8.98 3.28
C GLU A 65 26.88 8.02 4.45
N PHE A 66 26.61 6.78 4.15
CA PHE A 66 26.63 5.71 5.14
C PHE A 66 26.93 4.36 4.48
N PHE A 67 27.32 3.41 5.32
CA PHE A 67 27.57 2.02 4.97
C PHE A 67 26.64 1.12 5.78
N GLY A 68 26.12 0.10 5.15
CA GLY A 68 25.31 -0.91 5.80
C GLY A 68 25.72 -2.32 5.39
N SER A 69 25.38 -3.31 6.21
CA SER A 69 25.69 -4.70 5.93
C SER A 69 24.53 -5.60 6.28
N SER A 70 24.15 -6.45 5.34
CA SER A 70 23.09 -7.45 5.53
C SER A 70 23.49 -8.76 4.87
N GLN A 71 23.14 -9.89 5.49
CA GLN A 71 23.42 -11.22 4.90
C GLN A 71 22.58 -11.53 3.67
N GLN A 72 21.45 -10.88 3.52
CA GLN A 72 20.54 -11.03 2.39
C GLN A 72 20.16 -9.63 1.87
N PRO A 73 19.70 -9.53 0.63
CA PRO A 73 19.17 -8.28 0.12
C PRO A 73 18.10 -7.72 1.07
N THR A 74 18.16 -6.45 1.37
CA THR A 74 17.34 -5.83 2.42
C THR A 74 16.69 -4.53 1.98
N LEU A 75 15.50 -4.28 2.53
CA LEU A 75 14.86 -2.97 2.43
C LEU A 75 15.58 -2.00 3.37
N VAL A 76 16.05 -0.90 2.81
CA VAL A 76 16.67 0.22 3.54
C VAL A 76 15.73 1.41 3.48
N GLU A 77 15.35 1.94 4.62
CA GLU A 77 14.55 3.14 4.75
C GLU A 77 15.37 4.27 5.35
N ILE A 78 15.38 5.42 4.67
CA ILE A 78 16.04 6.65 5.11
C ILE A 78 14.96 7.64 5.50
N THR A 79 14.98 8.10 6.75
CA THR A 79 14.01 9.07 7.28
C THR A 79 14.74 10.27 7.87
N ASP A 80 14.03 11.38 8.01
CA ASP A 80 14.49 12.47 8.85
C ASP A 80 14.30 12.12 10.36
N TYR A 81 14.66 13.07 11.22
CA TYR A 81 14.54 12.87 12.67
C TYR A 81 13.08 12.76 13.15
N GLU A 82 12.13 13.28 12.38
CA GLU A 82 10.69 13.20 12.65
C GLU A 82 10.05 11.95 12.05
N TYR A 83 10.86 10.98 11.59
CA TYR A 83 10.44 9.74 10.92
C TYR A 83 9.72 9.94 9.59
N ARG A 84 9.86 11.11 8.95
CA ARG A 84 9.31 11.29 7.61
C ARG A 84 10.22 10.59 6.60
N PRO A 85 9.69 9.71 5.75
CA PRO A 85 10.49 9.01 4.76
C PRO A 85 11.08 9.99 3.74
N LEU A 86 12.35 9.81 3.42
CA LEU A 86 13.09 10.57 2.40
C LEU A 86 13.37 9.70 1.19
N ALA A 87 13.85 8.47 1.42
CA ALA A 87 14.15 7.53 0.35
C ALA A 87 14.04 6.09 0.87
N ARG A 88 13.79 5.18 -0.06
CA ARG A 88 13.81 3.74 0.17
C ARG A 88 14.58 3.07 -0.95
N LEU A 89 15.36 2.07 -0.61
CA LEU A 89 16.10 1.26 -1.58
C LEU A 89 16.13 -0.21 -1.16
N TYR A 90 16.38 -1.08 -2.12
CA TYR A 90 16.56 -2.51 -1.90
C TYR A 90 18.01 -2.85 -2.18
N ALA A 91 18.78 -3.12 -1.12
CA ALA A 91 20.23 -3.17 -1.17
C ALA A 91 20.78 -4.57 -0.86
N SER A 92 21.86 -4.92 -1.58
CA SER A 92 22.72 -6.06 -1.31
C SER A 92 24.14 -5.57 -1.00
N ASN A 93 24.89 -6.33 -0.23
CA ASN A 93 26.31 -6.03 -0.01
C ASN A 93 27.07 -5.99 -1.33
N GLY A 94 28.06 -5.08 -1.42
CA GLY A 94 28.83 -4.81 -2.63
C GLY A 94 28.20 -3.76 -3.56
N GLU A 95 26.96 -3.35 -3.32
CA GLU A 95 26.30 -2.33 -4.14
C GLU A 95 26.57 -0.92 -3.63
N THR A 96 26.55 0.04 -4.54
CA THR A 96 26.65 1.47 -4.24
C THR A 96 25.46 2.20 -4.83
N PHE A 97 24.82 3.02 -4.02
CA PHE A 97 23.66 3.82 -4.39
C PHE A 97 23.96 5.31 -4.34
N ASP A 98 23.46 6.05 -5.31
CA ASP A 98 23.45 7.50 -5.32
C ASP A 98 22.01 8.00 -5.25
N ILE A 99 21.72 8.88 -4.29
CA ILE A 99 20.38 9.38 -4.00
C ILE A 99 20.35 10.90 -4.13
N LYS A 100 19.36 11.43 -4.84
CA LYS A 100 18.99 12.84 -4.84
C LYS A 100 17.54 12.98 -4.43
N VAL A 101 17.29 13.72 -3.37
CA VAL A 101 15.93 13.84 -2.82
C VAL A 101 15.61 15.29 -2.43
N ASP A 102 14.37 15.70 -2.72
CA ASP A 102 13.74 16.86 -2.13
C ASP A 102 12.82 16.42 -1.00
N ARG A 103 13.00 17.01 0.20
CA ARG A 103 12.17 16.68 1.38
C ARG A 103 10.69 16.98 1.17
N SER A 104 10.37 17.94 0.32
CA SER A 104 8.97 18.28 -0.01
C SER A 104 8.32 17.28 -0.94
N GLU A 105 9.13 16.52 -1.71
CA GLU A 105 8.66 15.56 -2.71
C GLU A 105 9.42 14.21 -2.62
N PRO A 106 9.39 13.52 -1.49
CA PRO A 106 10.21 12.32 -1.26
C PRO A 106 9.90 11.17 -2.23
N LEU A 107 8.67 11.08 -2.74
CA LEU A 107 8.29 10.09 -3.75
C LEU A 107 8.97 10.33 -5.11
N LYS A 108 9.48 11.54 -5.35
CA LYS A 108 10.20 11.90 -6.58
C LYS A 108 11.73 11.78 -6.44
N ALA A 109 12.21 11.11 -5.39
CA ALA A 109 13.63 10.85 -5.24
C ALA A 109 14.22 10.16 -6.47
N ASP A 110 15.38 10.65 -6.92
CA ASP A 110 16.18 10.02 -7.97
C ASP A 110 17.22 9.12 -7.32
N ILE A 111 17.12 7.82 -7.57
CA ILE A 111 17.97 6.81 -6.93
C ILE A 111 18.53 5.91 -8.01
N THR A 112 19.86 5.80 -8.05
CA THR A 112 20.58 4.88 -8.92
C THR A 112 21.39 3.89 -8.11
N GLY A 113 21.70 2.71 -8.66
CA GLY A 113 22.55 1.70 -8.00
C GLY A 113 22.28 0.28 -8.43
N ASN A 114 21.03 -0.16 -8.45
CA ASN A 114 20.67 -1.45 -9.02
C ASN A 114 19.28 -1.40 -9.69
N ASP A 115 19.04 -2.32 -10.59
CA ASP A 115 17.82 -2.37 -11.41
C ASP A 115 16.52 -2.39 -10.60
N ILE A 116 16.50 -3.07 -9.45
CA ILE A 116 15.30 -3.19 -8.60
C ILE A 116 14.95 -1.84 -8.00
N THR A 117 15.92 -1.19 -7.39
CA THR A 117 15.73 0.13 -6.77
C THR A 117 15.38 1.19 -7.81
N GLU A 118 16.00 1.16 -8.98
CA GLU A 118 15.74 2.11 -10.06
C GLU A 118 14.32 1.96 -10.61
N ARG A 119 13.85 0.73 -10.87
CA ARG A 119 12.45 0.48 -11.27
C ARG A 119 11.45 0.90 -10.20
N TRP A 120 11.76 0.58 -8.93
CA TRP A 120 10.92 0.99 -7.82
C TRP A 120 10.82 2.50 -7.67
N SER A 121 11.96 3.19 -7.68
CA SER A 121 12.04 4.67 -7.64
C SER A 121 11.30 5.30 -8.83
N SER A 122 11.44 4.73 -10.04
CA SER A 122 10.70 5.19 -11.22
C SER A 122 9.19 5.07 -11.03
N PHE A 123 8.70 3.92 -10.57
CA PHE A 123 7.28 3.75 -10.28
C PHE A 123 6.75 4.77 -9.28
N LEU A 124 7.47 4.99 -8.17
CA LEU A 124 7.09 5.96 -7.15
C LEU A 124 7.02 7.39 -7.71
N ARG A 125 8.00 7.77 -8.51
CA ARG A 125 8.07 9.08 -9.16
C ARG A 125 6.94 9.29 -10.16
N ASP A 126 6.70 8.29 -11.03
CA ASP A 126 5.71 8.36 -12.10
C ASP A 126 4.27 8.38 -11.55
N ASN A 127 4.06 7.88 -10.35
CA ASN A 127 2.78 7.85 -9.65
C ASN A 127 2.74 8.75 -8.42
N ALA A 128 3.68 9.68 -8.26
CA ALA A 128 3.85 10.45 -7.02
C ALA A 128 2.59 11.17 -6.57
N ASP A 129 1.89 11.83 -7.49
CA ASP A 129 0.69 12.60 -7.18
C ASP A 129 -0.46 11.70 -6.68
N VAL A 130 -0.63 10.53 -7.30
CA VAL A 130 -1.65 9.55 -6.91
C VAL A 130 -1.31 8.90 -5.58
N LEU A 131 -0.03 8.53 -5.37
CA LEU A 131 0.45 7.92 -4.13
C LEU A 131 0.39 8.92 -2.96
N GLN A 132 0.66 10.19 -3.21
CA GLN A 132 0.56 11.23 -2.20
C GLN A 132 -0.89 11.52 -1.80
N ALA A 133 -1.83 11.45 -2.75
CA ALA A 133 -3.25 11.55 -2.46
C ALA A 133 -3.77 10.37 -1.63
N GLY A 134 -3.13 9.20 -1.74
CA GLY A 134 -3.48 7.99 -0.99
C GLY A 134 -4.83 7.37 -1.39
N GLY A 135 -5.36 6.51 -0.52
CA GLY A 135 -6.67 5.90 -0.68
C GLY A 135 -6.80 4.96 -1.90
N VAL A 136 -8.02 4.84 -2.40
CA VAL A 136 -8.36 3.92 -3.51
C VAL A 136 -7.50 4.13 -4.76
N PRO A 137 -7.29 5.36 -5.27
CA PRO A 137 -6.49 5.55 -6.47
C PRO A 137 -5.03 5.07 -6.33
N ALA A 138 -4.42 5.29 -5.16
CA ALA A 138 -3.06 4.83 -4.87
C ALA A 138 -2.98 3.30 -4.85
N ASN A 139 -3.90 2.67 -4.14
CA ASN A 139 -3.99 1.21 -4.08
C ASN A 139 -4.26 0.59 -5.46
N GLU A 140 -5.13 1.19 -6.28
CA GLU A 140 -5.38 0.73 -7.66
C GLU A 140 -4.16 0.85 -8.57
N ALA A 141 -3.34 1.89 -8.42
CA ALA A 141 -2.10 2.04 -9.18
C ALA A 141 -1.13 0.91 -8.84
N ILE A 142 -0.98 0.60 -7.54
CA ILE A 142 -0.15 -0.50 -7.06
C ILE A 142 -0.71 -1.85 -7.52
N ALA A 143 -2.02 -2.07 -7.40
CA ALA A 143 -2.68 -3.32 -7.81
C ALA A 143 -2.46 -3.62 -9.29
N ARG A 144 -2.55 -2.60 -10.16
CA ARG A 144 -2.27 -2.75 -11.59
C ARG A 144 -0.81 -3.14 -11.88
N TYR A 145 0.13 -2.56 -11.14
CA TYR A 145 1.53 -2.93 -11.26
C TYR A 145 1.76 -4.38 -10.87
N VAL A 146 1.29 -4.78 -9.68
CA VAL A 146 1.41 -6.15 -9.17
C VAL A 146 0.80 -7.17 -10.12
N ALA A 147 -0.39 -6.91 -10.66
CA ALA A 147 -1.07 -7.80 -11.60
C ALA A 147 -0.28 -8.01 -12.91
N GLY A 148 0.48 -7.00 -13.35
CA GLY A 148 1.31 -7.09 -14.55
C GLY A 148 2.75 -7.58 -14.32
N HIS A 149 3.23 -7.60 -13.08
CA HIS A 149 4.64 -7.81 -12.75
C HIS A 149 4.83 -8.78 -11.56
N GLY A 150 4.09 -9.90 -11.57
CA GLY A 150 4.10 -10.86 -10.46
C GLY A 150 5.46 -11.50 -10.15
N THR A 151 6.41 -11.50 -11.07
CA THR A 151 7.78 -12.00 -10.86
C THR A 151 8.78 -10.92 -10.43
N ASP A 152 8.36 -9.66 -10.41
CA ASP A 152 9.23 -8.54 -10.03
C ASP A 152 9.18 -8.30 -8.51
N ILE A 153 10.36 -8.21 -7.89
CA ILE A 153 10.52 -7.88 -6.46
C ILE A 153 9.86 -6.52 -6.11
N VAL A 154 9.83 -5.58 -7.06
CA VAL A 154 9.17 -4.28 -6.89
C VAL A 154 7.69 -4.44 -6.53
N SER A 155 7.00 -5.46 -7.02
CA SER A 155 5.62 -5.77 -6.63
C SER A 155 5.47 -6.02 -5.13
N SER A 156 6.40 -6.79 -4.55
CA SER A 156 6.45 -7.01 -3.10
C SER A 156 6.78 -5.74 -2.32
N LEU A 157 7.74 -4.95 -2.81
CA LEU A 157 8.15 -3.71 -2.15
C LEU A 157 7.01 -2.68 -2.15
N LEU A 158 6.24 -2.59 -3.22
CA LEU A 158 5.06 -1.71 -3.31
C LEU A 158 3.95 -2.13 -2.35
N LEU A 159 3.64 -3.44 -2.28
CA LEU A 159 2.65 -3.93 -1.31
C LEU A 159 3.08 -3.65 0.13
N LEU A 160 4.35 -3.85 0.44
CA LEU A 160 4.88 -3.69 1.80
C LEU A 160 4.93 -2.23 2.25
N THR A 161 5.23 -1.30 1.33
CA THR A 161 5.63 0.06 1.72
C THR A 161 4.67 1.18 1.31
N ALA A 162 3.76 0.90 0.37
CA ALA A 162 2.91 1.93 -0.23
C ALA A 162 1.44 1.51 -0.32
N TYR A 163 1.12 0.21 -0.29
CA TYR A 163 -0.26 -0.25 -0.31
C TYR A 163 -0.90 -0.08 1.07
N ASP A 164 -2.05 0.59 1.13
CA ASP A 164 -2.83 0.66 2.36
C ASP A 164 -3.75 -0.57 2.46
N ALA A 165 -3.35 -1.51 3.32
CA ALA A 165 -4.12 -2.71 3.63
C ALA A 165 -5.22 -2.48 4.68
N SER A 166 -5.29 -1.30 5.30
CA SER A 166 -6.30 -0.97 6.30
C SER A 166 -7.69 -1.00 5.65
N GLY A 167 -8.55 -1.88 6.13
CA GLY A 167 -9.87 -2.10 5.51
C GLY A 167 -9.87 -2.83 4.15
N ASN A 168 -8.69 -3.14 3.57
CA ASN A 168 -8.53 -3.80 2.27
C ASN A 168 -7.66 -5.07 2.36
N ALA A 169 -7.63 -5.74 3.52
CA ALA A 169 -6.74 -6.87 3.78
C ALA A 169 -6.97 -8.05 2.82
N MET A 170 -8.23 -8.35 2.45
CA MET A 170 -8.55 -9.42 1.50
C MET A 170 -8.01 -9.12 0.09
N GLU A 171 -8.05 -7.85 -0.33
CA GLU A 171 -7.48 -7.45 -1.62
C GLU A 171 -5.96 -7.51 -1.57
N ALA A 172 -5.33 -7.03 -0.49
CA ALA A 172 -3.89 -7.13 -0.28
C ALA A 172 -3.40 -8.59 -0.29
N ASP A 173 -4.13 -9.51 0.35
CA ASP A 173 -3.85 -10.96 0.32
C ASP A 173 -3.99 -11.55 -1.08
N SER A 174 -5.04 -11.15 -1.80
CA SER A 174 -5.24 -11.54 -3.20
C SER A 174 -4.09 -11.06 -4.09
N LEU A 175 -3.64 -9.81 -3.93
CA LEU A 175 -2.49 -9.27 -4.66
C LEU A 175 -1.19 -9.99 -4.30
N LEU A 176 -0.97 -10.26 -3.01
CA LEU A 176 0.20 -11.02 -2.56
C LEU A 176 0.23 -12.42 -3.18
N SER A 177 -0.92 -13.06 -3.37
CA SER A 177 -1.02 -14.38 -4.00
C SER A 177 -0.68 -14.38 -5.50
N LEU A 178 -0.78 -13.23 -6.18
CA LEU A 178 -0.35 -13.07 -7.59
C LEU A 178 1.17 -12.98 -7.74
N ILE A 179 1.90 -12.72 -6.65
CA ILE A 179 3.35 -12.60 -6.72
C ILE A 179 3.97 -13.98 -6.68
N ALA A 180 4.69 -14.32 -7.74
CA ALA A 180 5.43 -15.57 -7.87
C ALA A 180 6.62 -15.63 -6.87
N PRO A 181 7.18 -16.82 -6.59
CA PRO A 181 8.31 -16.95 -5.66
C PRO A 181 9.50 -16.04 -5.99
N GLU A 182 9.77 -15.81 -7.27
CA GLU A 182 10.87 -14.95 -7.76
C GLU A 182 10.67 -13.48 -7.38
N GLY A 183 9.42 -13.04 -7.31
CA GLY A 183 9.04 -11.68 -6.88
C GLY A 183 8.99 -11.50 -5.36
N ARG A 184 9.23 -12.56 -4.57
CA ARG A 184 9.14 -12.54 -3.10
C ARG A 184 10.53 -12.50 -2.48
N PRO A 185 11.01 -11.36 -2.00
CA PRO A 185 12.28 -11.27 -1.29
C PRO A 185 12.22 -12.07 0.02
N SER A 186 13.27 -12.87 0.28
CA SER A 186 13.35 -13.73 1.47
C SER A 186 13.27 -12.91 2.76
N GLY A 187 12.42 -13.34 3.69
CA GLY A 187 12.33 -12.81 5.05
C GLY A 187 11.61 -11.45 5.20
N ILE A 188 11.55 -10.64 4.16
CA ILE A 188 10.94 -9.29 4.26
C ILE A 188 9.41 -9.37 4.30
N LEU A 189 8.82 -10.29 3.53
CA LEU A 189 7.36 -10.43 3.43
C LEU A 189 6.74 -11.28 4.55
N ASP A 190 7.51 -12.01 5.34
CA ASP A 190 6.97 -12.95 6.32
C ASP A 190 6.09 -12.23 7.35
N GLY A 191 6.58 -11.13 7.89
CA GLY A 191 5.82 -10.32 8.85
C GLY A 191 4.57 -9.69 8.23
N TYR A 192 4.66 -9.22 7.00
CA TYR A 192 3.54 -8.66 6.27
C TYR A 192 2.48 -9.72 5.96
N ASN A 193 2.89 -10.89 5.50
CA ASN A 193 1.99 -12.01 5.26
C ASN A 193 1.27 -12.44 6.54
N MET A 194 1.97 -12.60 7.67
CA MET A 194 1.34 -12.90 8.96
C MET A 194 0.33 -11.84 9.39
N MET A 195 0.65 -10.56 9.20
CA MET A 195 -0.29 -9.46 9.48
C MET A 195 -1.53 -9.56 8.60
N LEU A 196 -1.37 -9.78 7.29
CA LEU A 196 -2.50 -9.92 6.37
C LEU A 196 -3.37 -11.13 6.72
N GLN A 197 -2.77 -12.29 6.97
CA GLN A 197 -3.51 -13.49 7.36
C GLN A 197 -4.33 -13.27 8.63
N ARG A 198 -3.79 -12.54 9.60
CA ARG A 198 -4.52 -12.17 10.79
C ARG A 198 -5.69 -11.24 10.48
N LEU A 199 -5.47 -10.17 9.70
CA LEU A 199 -6.53 -9.23 9.31
C LEU A 199 -7.63 -9.92 8.49
N VAL A 200 -7.26 -10.81 7.57
CA VAL A 200 -8.21 -11.60 6.77
C VAL A 200 -9.01 -12.55 7.67
N ALA A 201 -8.36 -13.24 8.62
CA ALA A 201 -9.02 -14.13 9.56
C ALA A 201 -10.01 -13.36 10.46
N GLU A 202 -9.61 -12.21 10.98
CA GLU A 202 -10.49 -11.33 11.77
C GLU A 202 -11.69 -10.89 10.94
N THR A 203 -11.49 -10.60 9.64
CA THR A 203 -12.57 -10.22 8.72
C THR A 203 -13.49 -11.40 8.37
N ALA A 204 -12.94 -12.58 8.14
CA ALA A 204 -13.68 -13.76 7.71
C ALA A 204 -14.48 -14.42 8.84
N THR A 205 -14.08 -14.22 10.09
CA THR A 205 -14.80 -14.78 11.25
C THR A 205 -15.99 -13.94 11.69
N ASP A 206 -16.05 -12.68 11.28
CA ASP A 206 -17.17 -11.80 11.63
C ASP A 206 -18.33 -11.98 10.66
N THR A 207 -19.39 -12.61 11.16
CA THR A 207 -20.68 -12.60 10.45
C THR A 207 -21.37 -11.26 10.73
N ILE A 208 -21.95 -10.67 9.69
CA ILE A 208 -22.84 -9.52 9.86
C ILE A 208 -24.13 -10.01 10.50
N ARG A 209 -24.34 -9.59 11.74
CA ARG A 209 -25.59 -9.80 12.45
C ARG A 209 -26.63 -8.76 12.02
N PRO A 210 -27.94 -9.08 12.12
CA PRO A 210 -28.97 -8.09 11.88
C PRO A 210 -28.73 -6.82 12.70
N PHE A 211 -28.90 -5.65 12.10
CA PHE A 211 -28.75 -4.36 12.75
C PHE A 211 -29.82 -3.37 12.31
N TYR A 212 -30.12 -2.41 13.18
CA TYR A 212 -31.10 -1.37 12.93
C TYR A 212 -30.46 -0.16 12.23
N TYR A 213 -31.22 0.42 11.31
CA TYR A 213 -30.93 1.68 10.66
C TYR A 213 -32.20 2.55 10.59
N GLU A 214 -32.06 3.85 10.37
CA GLU A 214 -33.19 4.76 10.22
C GLU A 214 -33.57 4.93 8.75
N TYR A 215 -34.87 4.91 8.49
CA TYR A 215 -35.43 5.27 7.19
C TYR A 215 -36.67 6.13 7.43
N ARG A 216 -36.64 7.39 7.00
CA ARG A 216 -37.74 8.36 7.20
C ARG A 216 -38.27 8.33 8.62
N ASP A 217 -37.39 8.54 9.58
CA ASP A 217 -37.69 8.57 11.04
C ASP A 217 -38.26 7.26 11.61
N THR A 218 -38.17 6.16 10.88
CA THR A 218 -38.59 4.84 11.33
C THR A 218 -37.37 3.91 11.41
N ALA A 219 -37.21 3.24 12.53
CA ALA A 219 -36.20 2.19 12.68
C ALA A 219 -36.57 0.97 11.82
N ARG A 220 -35.65 0.50 11.00
CA ARG A 220 -35.77 -0.72 10.20
C ARG A 220 -34.63 -1.66 10.52
N LEU A 221 -34.91 -2.96 10.41
CA LEU A 221 -33.91 -4.01 10.54
C LEU A 221 -33.33 -4.34 9.16
N LEU A 222 -32.01 -4.35 9.05
CA LEU A 222 -31.30 -5.02 7.97
C LEU A 222 -30.97 -6.42 8.47
N ASP A 223 -31.56 -7.44 7.84
CA ASP A 223 -31.26 -8.85 8.10
C ASP A 223 -30.68 -9.47 6.83
N PRO A 224 -29.43 -9.96 6.86
CA PRO A 224 -28.87 -10.68 5.71
C PRO A 224 -29.70 -11.88 5.27
N ALA A 225 -30.46 -12.50 6.18
CA ALA A 225 -31.29 -13.65 5.88
C ALA A 225 -32.42 -13.36 4.89
N ASP A 226 -32.82 -12.11 4.72
CA ASP A 226 -33.90 -11.71 3.80
C ASP A 226 -33.51 -11.88 2.32
N ARG A 227 -32.24 -12.05 2.00
CA ARG A 227 -31.70 -12.07 0.62
C ARG A 227 -30.61 -13.12 0.44
N PRO A 228 -30.51 -13.74 -0.75
CA PRO A 228 -29.42 -14.67 -1.05
C PRO A 228 -28.03 -14.05 -0.96
N VAL A 229 -27.89 -12.81 -1.44
CA VAL A 229 -26.67 -12.00 -1.38
C VAL A 229 -27.09 -10.56 -1.11
N THR A 230 -26.46 -9.92 -0.14
CA THR A 230 -26.68 -8.52 0.19
C THR A 230 -25.36 -7.74 0.04
N ILE A 231 -25.41 -6.65 -0.67
CA ILE A 231 -24.32 -5.68 -0.74
C ILE A 231 -24.70 -4.50 0.16
N ILE A 232 -23.91 -4.28 1.20
CA ILE A 232 -24.12 -3.16 2.11
C ILE A 232 -23.08 -2.11 1.75
N ALA A 233 -23.52 -0.94 1.28
CA ALA A 233 -22.65 0.17 0.93
C ALA A 233 -22.83 1.30 1.93
N PHE A 234 -21.72 1.75 2.46
CA PHE A 234 -21.64 2.87 3.38
C PHE A 234 -21.06 4.09 2.65
N THR A 235 -21.71 5.22 2.74
CA THR A 235 -21.30 6.48 2.11
C THR A 235 -21.51 7.64 3.06
N ASP A 236 -20.84 8.74 2.80
CA ASP A 236 -21.10 10.00 3.50
C ASP A 236 -22.38 10.64 2.94
N ASP A 237 -23.26 11.10 3.82
CA ASP A 237 -24.49 11.81 3.46
C ASP A 237 -24.25 13.21 2.90
N ALA A 238 -23.11 13.81 3.24
CA ALA A 238 -22.69 15.12 2.72
C ALA A 238 -22.01 15.04 1.35
N SER A 239 -21.68 13.82 0.87
CA SER A 239 -20.94 13.68 -0.37
C SER A 239 -21.86 13.75 -1.58
N LYS A 240 -21.44 14.53 -2.58
CA LYS A 240 -22.05 14.49 -3.93
C LYS A 240 -21.95 13.12 -4.58
N ASP A 241 -21.19 12.21 -3.96
CA ASP A 241 -20.88 10.87 -4.45
C ASP A 241 -21.97 9.85 -4.11
N TYR A 242 -22.91 10.17 -3.21
CA TYR A 242 -23.98 9.26 -2.83
C TYR A 242 -24.78 8.75 -4.04
N GLU A 243 -25.24 9.67 -4.90
CA GLU A 243 -25.99 9.31 -6.13
C GLU A 243 -25.09 8.53 -7.09
N THR A 244 -23.83 8.96 -7.23
CA THR A 244 -22.83 8.28 -8.08
C THR A 244 -22.56 6.86 -7.61
N VAL A 245 -22.45 6.64 -6.30
CA VAL A 245 -22.27 5.30 -5.71
C VAL A 245 -23.52 4.45 -5.94
N ALA A 246 -24.72 5.00 -5.71
CA ALA A 246 -25.98 4.30 -5.94
C ALA A 246 -26.14 3.87 -7.40
N ASP A 247 -25.91 4.78 -8.35
CA ASP A 247 -25.96 4.49 -9.79
C ASP A 247 -24.92 3.45 -10.21
N SER A 248 -23.74 3.50 -9.64
CA SER A 248 -22.67 2.55 -9.91
C SER A 248 -23.01 1.17 -9.39
N LEU A 249 -23.59 1.07 -8.20
CA LEU A 249 -24.09 -0.17 -7.63
C LEU A 249 -25.25 -0.76 -8.44
N GLU A 250 -26.21 0.07 -8.87
CA GLU A 250 -27.30 -0.37 -9.72
C GLU A 250 -26.79 -0.98 -11.03
N LYS A 251 -25.83 -0.34 -11.67
CA LYS A 251 -25.18 -0.86 -12.89
C LYS A 251 -24.42 -2.15 -12.61
N ALA A 252 -23.71 -2.21 -11.46
CA ALA A 252 -22.92 -3.37 -11.06
C ALA A 252 -23.80 -4.61 -10.84
N VAL A 253 -24.97 -4.45 -10.23
CA VAL A 253 -25.85 -5.58 -9.85
C VAL A 253 -27.01 -5.82 -10.82
N ALA A 254 -27.16 -5.01 -11.87
CA ALA A 254 -28.29 -5.08 -12.80
C ALA A 254 -28.51 -6.47 -13.45
N LYS A 255 -27.45 -7.26 -13.57
CA LYS A 255 -27.45 -8.62 -14.15
C LYS A 255 -27.32 -9.73 -13.11
N SER A 256 -27.16 -9.39 -11.83
CA SER A 256 -26.97 -10.36 -10.77
C SER A 256 -28.25 -10.55 -9.95
N ARG A 257 -28.31 -11.64 -9.17
CA ARG A 257 -29.37 -11.84 -8.17
C ARG A 257 -29.10 -11.07 -6.87
N ALA A 258 -27.95 -10.41 -6.77
CA ALA A 258 -27.60 -9.60 -5.61
C ALA A 258 -28.57 -8.42 -5.48
N VAL A 259 -28.95 -8.15 -4.25
CA VAL A 259 -29.68 -6.95 -3.86
C VAL A 259 -28.74 -6.11 -3.02
N PHE A 260 -28.60 -4.85 -3.35
CA PHE A 260 -27.77 -3.97 -2.54
C PHE A 260 -28.62 -3.13 -1.59
N ASP A 261 -28.05 -2.89 -0.43
CA ASP A 261 -28.56 -1.98 0.58
C ASP A 261 -27.58 -0.81 0.72
N LEU A 262 -28.00 0.38 0.30
CA LEU A 262 -27.19 1.57 0.45
C LEU A 262 -27.50 2.22 1.79
N ARG A 263 -26.45 2.43 2.59
CA ARG A 263 -26.54 3.08 3.89
C ARG A 263 -25.69 4.32 3.89
N ALA A 264 -26.32 5.47 4.01
CA ALA A 264 -25.61 6.70 4.26
C ALA A 264 -25.23 6.76 5.74
N ILE A 265 -23.95 6.99 6.01
CA ILE A 265 -23.46 7.30 7.34
C ILE A 265 -23.31 8.79 7.40
N GLY A 266 -24.21 9.46 8.10
CA GLY A 266 -24.18 10.89 8.12
C GLY A 266 -24.67 11.53 9.39
N THR A 267 -24.26 12.75 9.52
CA THR A 267 -24.67 13.63 10.56
C THR A 267 -25.94 14.39 10.18
N LEU A 268 -26.28 15.42 10.37
CA LEU A 268 -27.51 16.19 10.25
C LEU A 268 -27.82 16.55 8.78
N GLY A 269 -29.07 16.41 8.38
CA GLY A 269 -29.59 17.03 7.16
C GLY A 269 -29.70 16.13 5.92
N PHE A 270 -29.66 14.83 6.08
CA PHE A 270 -29.83 13.90 4.97
C PHE A 270 -31.20 14.08 4.30
N SER A 271 -31.18 14.34 3.01
CA SER A 271 -32.40 14.34 2.18
C SER A 271 -32.54 13.01 1.46
N TYR A 272 -33.60 12.27 1.74
CA TYR A 272 -33.91 11.02 1.04
C TYR A 272 -34.28 11.35 -0.42
N SER A 273 -33.50 10.81 -1.37
CA SER A 273 -33.88 10.86 -2.78
C SER A 273 -34.94 9.82 -3.07
N ASP A 274 -36.11 10.21 -3.54
CA ASP A 274 -37.17 9.30 -3.95
C ASP A 274 -36.82 8.54 -5.24
N THR A 275 -35.77 8.92 -5.93
CA THR A 275 -35.27 8.26 -7.16
C THR A 275 -34.47 6.98 -6.86
N ILE A 276 -33.93 6.82 -5.69
CA ILE A 276 -33.23 5.59 -5.29
C ILE A 276 -34.27 4.57 -4.81
N ARG A 277 -34.69 3.70 -5.71
CA ARG A 277 -35.80 2.75 -5.51
C ARG A 277 -35.53 1.61 -4.55
N ARG A 278 -34.37 1.53 -3.88
CA ARG A 278 -33.98 0.40 -3.05
C ARG A 278 -33.52 0.85 -1.68
N SER A 279 -33.66 -0.05 -0.70
CA SER A 279 -33.59 0.26 0.74
C SER A 279 -32.39 1.14 1.11
N THR A 280 -32.60 2.43 1.07
CA THR A 280 -31.64 3.42 1.56
C THR A 280 -31.96 3.74 3.01
N GLY A 281 -30.97 4.04 3.80
CA GLY A 281 -31.16 4.33 5.19
C GLY A 281 -29.98 5.07 5.79
N ARG A 282 -30.10 5.42 7.03
CA ARG A 282 -29.14 6.21 7.78
C ARG A 282 -28.69 5.48 9.03
N LEU A 283 -27.39 5.54 9.31
CA LEU A 283 -26.83 5.20 10.62
C LEU A 283 -26.45 6.50 11.31
N PRO A 284 -27.20 6.94 12.31
CA PRO A 284 -26.94 8.20 12.96
C PRO A 284 -25.62 8.17 13.75
N GLY A 285 -24.91 9.29 13.74
CA GLY A 285 -23.74 9.50 14.60
C GLY A 285 -22.36 9.33 13.93
N GLY A 286 -22.28 9.16 12.62
CA GLY A 286 -21.01 9.10 11.89
C GLY A 286 -20.18 7.84 12.18
N LEU A 287 -18.91 7.83 11.73
CA LEU A 287 -18.00 6.67 11.86
C LEU A 287 -17.72 6.26 13.32
N SER A 288 -17.77 7.20 14.24
CA SER A 288 -17.56 6.96 15.68
C SER A 288 -18.80 6.48 16.44
N ALA A 289 -19.95 6.36 15.77
CA ALA A 289 -21.15 5.83 16.41
C ALA A 289 -20.99 4.34 16.74
N ARG A 290 -21.45 3.91 17.91
CA ARG A 290 -21.33 2.52 18.37
C ARG A 290 -21.83 1.47 17.37
N GLY A 291 -22.83 1.81 16.57
CA GLY A 291 -23.37 0.92 15.52
C GLY A 291 -22.38 0.73 14.37
N VAL A 292 -21.70 1.80 13.96
CA VAL A 292 -20.72 1.80 12.88
C VAL A 292 -19.40 1.21 13.34
N GLU A 293 -18.97 1.54 14.56
CA GLU A 293 -17.76 0.98 15.17
C GLU A 293 -17.81 -0.55 15.24
N ARG A 294 -18.97 -1.13 15.56
CA ARG A 294 -19.17 -2.60 15.56
C ARG A 294 -19.08 -3.25 14.18
N LEU A 295 -19.33 -2.47 13.12
CA LEU A 295 -19.20 -2.94 11.75
C LEU A 295 -17.76 -2.82 11.25
N GLY A 296 -16.87 -2.14 12.00
CA GLY A 296 -15.45 -2.01 11.67
C GLY A 296 -15.20 -1.30 10.34
N ILE A 297 -15.92 -0.20 10.07
CA ILE A 297 -15.80 0.56 8.83
C ILE A 297 -14.73 1.64 9.02
N PRO A 298 -13.58 1.56 8.31
CA PRO A 298 -12.46 2.47 8.54
C PRO A 298 -12.60 3.80 7.79
N SER A 299 -13.30 3.80 6.64
CA SER A 299 -13.37 4.91 5.69
C SER A 299 -14.67 4.88 4.90
N LEU A 300 -14.93 5.89 4.10
CA LEU A 300 -16.10 5.97 3.20
C LEU A 300 -15.65 6.41 1.80
N PRO A 301 -16.21 5.83 0.72
CA PRO A 301 -17.22 4.79 0.69
C PRO A 301 -16.64 3.42 1.08
N TYR A 302 -17.45 2.56 1.70
CA TYR A 302 -17.05 1.22 2.12
C TYR A 302 -18.14 0.21 1.79
N TYR A 303 -17.76 -1.01 1.42
CA TYR A 303 -18.68 -2.02 0.95
C TYR A 303 -18.50 -3.33 1.71
N ILE A 304 -19.58 -4.01 2.01
CA ILE A 304 -19.58 -5.35 2.57
C ILE A 304 -20.51 -6.22 1.72
N VAL A 305 -20.02 -7.38 1.28
CA VAL A 305 -20.84 -8.38 0.56
C VAL A 305 -21.03 -9.57 1.46
N VAL A 306 -22.30 -9.91 1.72
CA VAL A 306 -22.67 -11.02 2.62
C VAL A 306 -23.68 -11.94 1.96
N ASP A 307 -23.70 -13.21 2.39
CA ASP A 307 -24.78 -14.13 2.05
C ASP A 307 -25.91 -14.08 3.09
N SER A 308 -26.91 -14.93 2.88
CA SER A 308 -28.08 -15.05 3.77
C SER A 308 -27.75 -15.56 5.18
N ALA A 309 -26.58 -16.14 5.39
CA ALA A 309 -26.09 -16.50 6.74
C ALA A 309 -25.31 -15.37 7.40
N GLY A 310 -25.14 -14.23 6.71
CA GLY A 310 -24.35 -13.10 7.18
C GLY A 310 -22.85 -13.28 7.00
N VAL A 311 -22.41 -14.37 6.34
CA VAL A 311 -20.98 -14.62 6.10
C VAL A 311 -20.46 -13.59 5.12
N GLN A 312 -19.35 -12.94 5.48
CA GLN A 312 -18.72 -11.91 4.67
C GLN A 312 -17.82 -12.56 3.60
N TYR A 313 -18.07 -12.23 2.34
CA TYR A 313 -17.25 -12.64 1.20
C TYR A 313 -16.36 -11.53 0.67
N TYR A 314 -16.71 -10.29 1.00
CA TYR A 314 -15.89 -9.11 0.73
C TYR A 314 -16.20 -8.01 1.73
N ARG A 315 -15.17 -7.27 2.09
CA ARG A 315 -15.27 -5.96 2.72
C ARG A 315 -14.08 -5.10 2.28
N GLY A 316 -14.36 -3.84 1.93
CA GLY A 316 -13.33 -2.92 1.42
C GLY A 316 -13.94 -1.78 0.62
N GLU A 317 -13.08 -0.99 -0.01
CA GLU A 317 -13.40 0.25 -0.70
C GLU A 317 -13.62 0.08 -2.21
N TYR A 318 -13.38 -1.11 -2.78
CA TYR A 318 -13.35 -1.32 -4.23
C TYR A 318 -14.69 -1.82 -4.78
N LEU A 319 -15.44 -0.93 -5.43
CA LEU A 319 -16.73 -1.27 -6.06
C LEU A 319 -16.60 -2.37 -7.13
N ARG A 320 -15.49 -2.39 -7.88
CA ARG A 320 -15.25 -3.43 -8.89
C ARG A 320 -15.20 -4.83 -8.26
N ARG A 321 -14.55 -4.97 -7.11
CA ARG A 321 -14.48 -6.25 -6.39
C ARG A 321 -15.83 -6.66 -5.82
N VAL A 322 -16.64 -5.71 -5.39
CA VAL A 322 -18.04 -5.96 -4.96
C VAL A 322 -18.80 -6.66 -6.07
N GLN A 323 -18.70 -6.15 -7.31
CA GLN A 323 -19.39 -6.75 -8.46
C GLN A 323 -18.90 -8.18 -8.75
N GLU A 324 -17.58 -8.38 -8.81
CA GLU A 324 -16.97 -9.70 -9.08
C GLU A 324 -17.42 -10.74 -8.05
N VAL A 325 -17.40 -10.40 -6.77
CA VAL A 325 -17.81 -11.29 -5.67
C VAL A 325 -19.32 -11.56 -5.70
N ALA A 326 -20.14 -10.53 -5.85
CA ALA A 326 -21.60 -10.68 -5.93
C ALA A 326 -22.03 -11.53 -7.11
N ASP A 327 -21.39 -11.36 -8.26
CA ASP A 327 -21.66 -12.18 -9.47
C ASP A 327 -21.23 -13.64 -9.27
N SER A 328 -20.10 -13.87 -8.59
CA SER A 328 -19.65 -15.22 -8.25
C SER A 328 -20.64 -15.94 -7.35
N LEU A 329 -21.05 -15.30 -6.24
CA LEU A 329 -22.01 -15.86 -5.31
C LEU A 329 -23.39 -16.11 -5.95
N SER A 330 -23.79 -15.25 -6.87
CA SER A 330 -25.07 -15.40 -7.57
C SER A 330 -25.10 -16.55 -8.58
N LYS A 331 -23.94 -17.04 -9.03
CA LYS A 331 -23.82 -18.18 -9.98
C LYS A 331 -23.71 -19.53 -9.26
N THR A 332 -23.26 -19.54 -8.02
CA THR A 332 -22.99 -20.76 -7.26
C THR A 332 -24.24 -21.34 -6.58
N ARG A 333 -25.36 -20.66 -6.66
CA ARG A 333 -26.69 -21.04 -6.14
C ARG A 333 -27.73 -20.98 -7.25
#